data_6c5e95f1c9c252d76b487498079350e9
#
_entry.id   6c5e95f1c9c252d76b487498079350e9
#
_cell.length_a   1.000
_cell.length_b   1.000
_cell.length_c   1.000
_cell.angle_alpha   90.00
_cell.angle_beta   90.00
_cell.angle_gamma   90.00
#
_symmetry.space_group_name_H-M   'P 1'
#
loop_
_entity.id
_entity.type
_entity.pdbx_description
1 polymer ?
#
loop_
_entity_poly.entity_id
_entity_poly.type
_entity_poly.pdbx_seq_one_letter_code
_entity_poly.pdbx_strand_id
1 'polypeptide(L)'
;MADSHDQRDAPLGPTGDAEAIESSVNGLEAVETPVEAEADGLRHVRISIRRALPNRRLDKYLSGRLGKTVSRTALQRYIREGSVTVNGRVVKPSYTIRTADVIDMSLPVVKPHEIPAEPIPIDIVYEDDDIMALNKQADLIIHPARGNWTGTLVNALAWHFQQNWRDIKDLPVRDEVFRPGIVHRLDRDTTGILLVAKTELALWRLGRQFELRQIHKTYTAIVHGLIELDEDVIDAPIGKHPRIREKYGVHRLTGRPYPSAGKEAVTRYRVLQRMADVGGSRASFTLAELHPKTGRTHQLRVHMSYIGHPIVGDRMYGGGPIYRSQLLGRADEAVGPLITRQALHARTIEFRHPRTGELTELSAPWPDDFTETLKQLQRLAKKV
;
A
#
# COMPACT_ATOMS: atom_id res chain seq x y z
N MET A 1 -46.28 -38.87 -52.06
CA MET A 1 -45.47 -38.07 -52.95
C MET A 1 -44.34 -37.54 -52.07
N ALA A 2 -43.26 -38.24 -51.99
CA ALA A 2 -41.99 -38.11 -52.72
C ALA A 2 -41.21 -36.88 -52.13
N ASP A 3 -39.99 -36.88 -51.70
CA ASP A 3 -38.89 -37.86 -51.89
C ASP A 3 -37.83 -37.60 -50.84
N SER A 4 -37.18 -38.62 -50.42
CA SER A 4 -35.90 -38.77 -49.76
C SER A 4 -34.75 -37.95 -50.39
N HIS A 5 -33.78 -37.48 -49.59
CA HIS A 5 -32.38 -37.75 -49.96
C HIS A 5 -31.44 -37.66 -48.75
N ASP A 6 -30.93 -38.80 -48.46
CA ASP A 6 -29.73 -39.16 -47.70
C ASP A 6 -28.47 -38.56 -48.38
N GLN A 7 -27.58 -37.91 -47.59
CA GLN A 7 -26.14 -37.80 -47.96
C GLN A 7 -25.25 -37.71 -46.69
N ARG A 8 -24.69 -38.78 -46.42
CA ARG A 8 -23.43 -39.30 -45.86
C ARG A 8 -22.36 -38.28 -45.43
N ASP A 9 -21.81 -38.67 -44.33
CA ASP A 9 -20.56 -38.25 -43.69
C ASP A 9 -19.39 -38.10 -44.66
N ALA A 10 -18.60 -37.00 -44.45
CA ALA A 10 -17.21 -36.90 -44.82
C ALA A 10 -16.42 -36.21 -43.74
N PRO A 11 -15.21 -36.68 -43.36
CA PRO A 11 -14.44 -36.18 -42.23
C PRO A 11 -13.72 -34.87 -42.58
N LEU A 12 -13.88 -33.85 -41.72
CA LEU A 12 -13.13 -32.62 -41.79
C LEU A 12 -11.72 -32.88 -41.25
N GLY A 13 -10.72 -32.76 -42.10
CA GLY A 13 -9.32 -32.77 -41.75
C GLY A 13 -8.86 -31.45 -41.10
N PRO A 14 -7.72 -31.44 -40.38
CA PRO A 14 -7.25 -30.33 -39.61
C PRO A 14 -6.48 -29.32 -40.49
N THR A 15 -7.14 -28.28 -40.98
CA THR A 15 -6.47 -27.09 -41.56
C THR A 15 -7.34 -25.86 -41.31
N GLY A 16 -7.10 -25.15 -40.21
CA GLY A 16 -7.82 -23.91 -39.91
C GLY A 16 -7.13 -22.98 -38.96
N ASP A 17 -6.19 -23.46 -38.14
CA ASP A 17 -5.68 -22.67 -37.02
C ASP A 17 -4.36 -21.92 -37.29
N ALA A 18 -3.67 -22.20 -38.40
CA ALA A 18 -2.39 -21.54 -38.68
C ALA A 18 -2.55 -20.16 -39.36
N GLU A 19 -3.58 -19.97 -40.20
CA GLU A 19 -3.80 -18.68 -40.88
C GLU A 19 -4.47 -17.61 -39.98
N ALA A 20 -5.25 -18.01 -38.96
CA ALA A 20 -5.86 -17.07 -38.04
C ALA A 20 -4.85 -16.46 -37.06
N ILE A 21 -3.75 -17.15 -36.79
CA ILE A 21 -2.66 -16.66 -35.92
C ILE A 21 -1.78 -15.64 -36.66
N GLU A 22 -1.55 -15.80 -37.98
CA GLU A 22 -0.74 -14.85 -38.76
C GLU A 22 -1.47 -13.50 -38.98
N SER A 23 -2.78 -13.46 -39.09
CA SER A 23 -3.52 -12.21 -39.31
C SER A 23 -3.59 -11.33 -38.04
N SER A 24 -3.48 -11.89 -36.83
CA SER A 24 -3.47 -11.15 -35.58
C SER A 24 -2.09 -10.56 -35.22
N VAL A 25 -1.01 -11.05 -35.87
CA VAL A 25 0.37 -10.63 -35.54
C VAL A 25 0.75 -9.33 -36.26
N ASN A 26 0.10 -8.97 -37.38
CA ASN A 26 0.43 -7.78 -38.16
C ASN A 26 0.07 -6.44 -37.53
N GLY A 27 -0.60 -6.43 -36.39
CA GLY A 27 -0.99 -5.23 -35.65
C GLY A 27 -0.14 -4.93 -34.40
N LEU A 28 0.73 -5.87 -33.96
CA LEU A 28 1.45 -5.74 -32.68
C LEU A 28 2.66 -4.81 -32.78
N GLU A 29 2.80 -3.90 -31.78
CA GLU A 29 3.95 -2.99 -31.64
C GLU A 29 5.29 -3.74 -31.47
N ALA A 30 5.24 -4.97 -30.93
CA ALA A 30 6.39 -5.84 -30.71
C ALA A 30 5.95 -7.31 -30.62
N VAL A 31 6.81 -8.23 -31.04
CA VAL A 31 6.63 -9.67 -30.87
C VAL A 31 7.49 -10.14 -29.70
N GLU A 32 6.86 -10.82 -28.77
CA GLU A 32 7.50 -11.45 -27.62
C GLU A 32 7.62 -12.95 -27.91
N THR A 33 8.83 -13.47 -27.89
CA THR A 33 9.07 -14.91 -27.98
C THR A 33 9.50 -15.35 -26.58
N PRO A 34 8.65 -16.07 -25.82
CA PRO A 34 9.09 -16.69 -24.58
C PRO A 34 10.07 -17.81 -24.96
N VAL A 35 11.28 -17.74 -24.41
CA VAL A 35 12.19 -18.88 -24.40
C VAL A 35 11.95 -19.56 -23.06
N GLU A 36 11.74 -20.87 -23.05
CA GLU A 36 11.47 -21.66 -21.86
C GLU A 36 12.54 -21.45 -20.79
N ALA A 37 12.15 -21.59 -19.52
CA ALA A 37 13.10 -21.49 -18.41
C ALA A 37 14.16 -22.58 -18.55
N GLU A 38 15.41 -22.19 -18.80
CA GLU A 38 16.52 -23.11 -18.88
C GLU A 38 16.94 -23.60 -17.49
N ALA A 39 17.76 -24.66 -17.46
CA ALA A 39 18.27 -25.31 -16.24
C ALA A 39 19.07 -24.37 -15.29
N ASP A 40 19.40 -23.16 -15.74
CA ASP A 40 20.13 -22.14 -15.00
C ASP A 40 19.24 -21.28 -14.05
N GLY A 41 17.92 -21.50 -14.04
CA GLY A 41 16.98 -20.74 -13.20
C GLY A 41 16.71 -19.31 -13.71
N LEU A 42 17.05 -19.02 -14.96
CA LEU A 42 16.77 -17.75 -15.63
C LEU A 42 15.59 -17.90 -16.60
N ARG A 43 14.78 -16.88 -16.70
CA ARG A 43 13.78 -16.72 -17.75
C ARG A 43 14.34 -15.82 -18.83
N HIS A 44 14.51 -16.38 -20.03
CA HIS A 44 14.94 -15.64 -21.19
C HIS A 44 13.73 -15.10 -21.96
N VAL A 45 13.75 -13.82 -22.29
CA VAL A 45 12.68 -13.16 -23.05
C VAL A 45 13.34 -12.31 -24.13
N ARG A 46 12.89 -12.47 -25.37
CA ARG A 46 13.30 -11.65 -26.51
C ARG A 46 12.11 -10.83 -27.01
N ILE A 47 12.30 -9.52 -27.14
CA ILE A 47 11.30 -8.59 -27.66
C ILE A 47 11.86 -7.88 -28.88
N SER A 48 11.22 -8.08 -30.04
CA SER A 48 11.54 -7.37 -31.29
C SER A 48 10.58 -6.20 -31.51
N ILE A 49 11.10 -4.99 -31.61
CA ILE A 49 10.31 -3.76 -31.80
C ILE A 49 10.00 -3.56 -33.28
N ARG A 50 8.76 -3.71 -33.68
CA ARG A 50 8.31 -3.61 -35.07
C ARG A 50 7.84 -2.24 -35.50
N ARG A 51 7.37 -1.40 -34.56
CA ARG A 51 6.88 -0.03 -34.83
C ARG A 51 7.60 1.00 -34.00
N ALA A 52 7.65 2.23 -34.49
CA ALA A 52 8.21 3.34 -33.75
C ALA A 52 7.44 3.59 -32.43
N LEU A 53 8.18 3.69 -31.33
CA LEU A 53 7.68 4.03 -30.02
C LEU A 53 8.24 5.42 -29.65
N PRO A 54 7.61 6.53 -30.09
CA PRO A 54 8.20 7.86 -29.97
C PRO A 54 8.54 8.20 -28.52
N ASN A 55 9.81 8.56 -28.28
CA ASN A 55 10.35 8.98 -26.99
C ASN A 55 10.16 7.98 -25.83
N ARG A 56 9.97 6.69 -26.10
CA ARG A 56 9.75 5.70 -25.05
C ARG A 56 11.07 5.16 -24.50
N ARG A 57 11.31 5.43 -23.24
CA ARG A 57 12.49 4.92 -22.51
C ARG A 57 12.37 3.42 -22.25
N LEU A 58 13.49 2.71 -22.33
CA LEU A 58 13.57 1.26 -22.09
C LEU A 58 13.00 0.85 -20.72
N ASP A 59 13.41 1.55 -19.63
CA ASP A 59 12.94 1.24 -18.29
C ASP A 59 11.42 1.43 -18.11
N LYS A 60 10.82 2.42 -18.78
CA LYS A 60 9.36 2.63 -18.77
C LYS A 60 8.62 1.62 -19.61
N TYR A 61 9.17 1.27 -20.76
CA TYR A 61 8.58 0.30 -21.67
C TYR A 61 8.52 -1.10 -21.05
N LEU A 62 9.65 -1.57 -20.52
CA LEU A 62 9.74 -2.87 -19.87
C LEU A 62 8.89 -2.92 -18.59
N SER A 63 8.86 -1.84 -17.79
CA SER A 63 7.99 -1.76 -16.62
C SER A 63 6.51 -1.85 -16.98
N GLY A 64 6.09 -1.30 -18.12
CA GLY A 64 4.71 -1.43 -18.59
C GLY A 64 4.34 -2.87 -19.03
N ARG A 65 5.30 -3.64 -19.54
CA ARG A 65 5.09 -5.02 -19.99
C ARG A 65 5.29 -6.08 -18.92
N LEU A 66 6.31 -5.90 -18.10
CA LEU A 66 6.71 -6.85 -17.06
C LEU A 66 6.25 -6.41 -15.66
N GLY A 67 5.51 -5.32 -15.55
CA GLY A 67 5.15 -4.69 -14.28
C GLY A 67 4.32 -5.55 -13.31
N LYS A 68 3.82 -6.69 -13.79
CA LYS A 68 3.24 -7.72 -12.91
C LYS A 68 4.29 -8.62 -12.24
N THR A 69 5.52 -8.67 -12.77
CA THR A 69 6.57 -9.60 -12.32
C THR A 69 7.88 -8.96 -11.91
N VAL A 70 8.21 -7.75 -12.42
CA VAL A 70 9.51 -7.09 -12.16
C VAL A 70 9.33 -5.59 -11.97
N SER A 71 9.77 -5.02 -10.81
CA SER A 71 9.65 -3.58 -10.59
C SER A 71 10.57 -2.75 -11.46
N ARG A 72 10.18 -1.50 -11.70
CA ARG A 72 10.99 -0.56 -12.47
C ARG A 72 12.39 -0.36 -11.88
N THR A 73 12.53 -0.42 -10.56
CA THR A 73 13.84 -0.27 -9.89
C THR A 73 14.74 -1.47 -10.14
N ALA A 74 14.20 -2.69 -10.11
CA ALA A 74 14.96 -3.89 -10.44
C ALA A 74 15.24 -3.96 -11.94
N LEU A 75 14.31 -3.59 -12.80
CA LEU A 75 14.59 -3.46 -14.24
C LEU A 75 15.74 -2.49 -14.51
N GLN A 76 15.78 -1.35 -13.84
CA GLN A 76 16.90 -0.42 -13.96
C GLN A 76 18.22 -1.02 -13.48
N ARG A 77 18.20 -1.89 -12.47
CA ARG A 77 19.37 -2.63 -12.01
C ARG A 77 19.80 -3.66 -13.06
N TYR A 78 18.89 -4.52 -13.52
CA TYR A 78 19.16 -5.54 -14.53
C TYR A 78 19.67 -4.96 -15.86
N ILE A 79 19.16 -3.79 -16.27
CA ILE A 79 19.69 -3.08 -17.46
C ILE A 79 21.15 -2.64 -17.22
N ARG A 80 21.49 -2.13 -16.02
CA ARG A 80 22.89 -1.71 -15.72
C ARG A 80 23.84 -2.88 -15.58
N GLU A 81 23.38 -4.00 -15.03
CA GLU A 81 24.13 -5.23 -14.81
C GLU A 81 24.29 -6.08 -16.10
N GLY A 82 23.62 -5.70 -17.18
CA GLY A 82 23.71 -6.41 -18.47
C GLY A 82 22.78 -7.62 -18.62
N SER A 83 21.93 -7.89 -17.62
CA SER A 83 20.87 -8.91 -17.74
C SER A 83 19.77 -8.51 -18.73
N VAL A 84 19.73 -7.24 -19.13
CA VAL A 84 18.90 -6.71 -20.22
C VAL A 84 19.80 -5.98 -21.19
N THR A 85 19.78 -6.41 -22.46
CA THR A 85 20.57 -5.82 -23.55
C THR A 85 19.66 -5.34 -24.67
N VAL A 86 20.15 -4.41 -25.48
CA VAL A 86 19.51 -3.97 -26.72
C VAL A 86 20.49 -4.20 -27.85
N ASN A 87 20.08 -4.99 -28.86
CA ASN A 87 20.93 -5.39 -29.98
C ASN A 87 22.26 -6.01 -29.51
N GLY A 88 22.20 -6.83 -28.43
CA GLY A 88 23.37 -7.49 -27.83
C GLY A 88 24.27 -6.55 -27.00
N ARG A 89 23.90 -5.27 -26.79
CA ARG A 89 24.72 -4.29 -26.07
C ARG A 89 24.05 -3.85 -24.75
N VAL A 90 24.88 -3.67 -23.72
CA VAL A 90 24.42 -3.05 -22.45
C VAL A 90 24.17 -1.56 -22.69
N VAL A 91 22.97 -1.09 -22.30
CA VAL A 91 22.53 0.30 -22.48
C VAL A 91 22.15 0.93 -21.14
N LYS A 92 21.92 2.25 -21.14
CA LYS A 92 21.38 2.95 -19.95
C LYS A 92 19.88 2.70 -19.79
N PRO A 93 19.31 2.66 -18.57
CA PRO A 93 17.86 2.55 -18.37
C PRO A 93 17.03 3.61 -19.10
N SER A 94 17.63 4.77 -19.36
CA SER A 94 17.01 5.87 -20.11
C SER A 94 17.13 5.73 -21.63
N TYR A 95 17.70 4.64 -22.14
CA TYR A 95 17.82 4.40 -23.60
C TYR A 95 16.45 4.58 -24.27
N THR A 96 16.40 5.33 -25.36
CA THR A 96 15.19 5.55 -26.14
C THR A 96 15.08 4.46 -27.20
N ILE A 97 14.03 3.65 -27.07
CA ILE A 97 13.78 2.50 -27.94
C ILE A 97 13.53 2.98 -29.37
N ARG A 98 14.09 2.26 -30.34
CA ARG A 98 13.96 2.51 -31.77
C ARG A 98 13.27 1.34 -32.48
N THR A 99 12.70 1.61 -33.64
CA THR A 99 12.22 0.53 -34.52
C THR A 99 13.38 -0.39 -34.90
N ALA A 100 13.12 -1.68 -35.01
CA ALA A 100 14.07 -2.76 -35.23
C ALA A 100 15.01 -3.07 -34.05
N ASP A 101 14.87 -2.42 -32.91
CA ASP A 101 15.59 -2.85 -31.71
C ASP A 101 15.14 -4.25 -31.27
N VAL A 102 16.11 -5.08 -30.92
CA VAL A 102 15.92 -6.38 -30.27
C VAL A 102 16.37 -6.26 -28.84
N ILE A 103 15.43 -6.48 -27.92
CA ILE A 103 15.67 -6.44 -26.48
C ILE A 103 15.75 -7.88 -25.98
N ASP A 104 16.94 -8.30 -25.52
CA ASP A 104 17.14 -9.60 -24.89
C ASP A 104 17.21 -9.42 -23.37
N MET A 105 16.50 -10.28 -22.64
CA MET A 105 16.45 -10.25 -21.19
C MET A 105 16.69 -11.66 -20.63
N SER A 106 17.61 -11.76 -19.67
CA SER A 106 17.86 -12.95 -18.86
C SER A 106 17.54 -12.57 -17.40
N LEU A 107 16.31 -12.85 -16.99
CA LEU A 107 15.79 -12.43 -15.69
C LEU A 107 15.70 -13.64 -14.76
N PRO A 108 16.10 -13.51 -13.46
CA PRO A 108 15.90 -14.58 -12.50
C PRO A 108 14.43 -15.02 -12.47
N VAL A 109 14.18 -16.31 -12.51
CA VAL A 109 12.86 -16.85 -12.17
C VAL A 109 12.64 -16.54 -10.69
N VAL A 110 11.86 -15.50 -10.41
CA VAL A 110 11.44 -15.21 -9.04
C VAL A 110 10.53 -16.34 -8.63
N LYS A 111 11.09 -17.36 -7.93
CA LYS A 111 10.23 -18.30 -7.20
C LYS A 111 9.41 -17.44 -6.23
N PRO A 112 8.09 -17.60 -6.21
CA PRO A 112 7.29 -16.94 -5.19
C PRO A 112 7.93 -17.27 -3.85
N HIS A 113 8.35 -16.25 -3.08
CA HIS A 113 8.77 -16.51 -1.70
C HIS A 113 7.58 -17.17 -1.03
N GLU A 114 7.76 -18.39 -0.55
CA GLU A 114 6.76 -19.03 0.27
C GLU A 114 6.54 -18.12 1.47
N ILE A 115 5.31 -17.63 1.61
CA ILE A 115 4.89 -16.90 2.80
C ILE A 115 4.42 -17.95 3.78
N PRO A 116 5.14 -18.17 4.88
CA PRO A 116 4.67 -19.11 5.89
C PRO A 116 3.32 -18.61 6.43
N ALA A 117 2.35 -19.51 6.44
CA ALA A 117 1.06 -19.26 7.06
C ALA A 117 1.20 -19.30 8.58
N GLU A 118 0.73 -18.26 9.26
CA GLU A 118 0.83 -18.15 10.71
C GLU A 118 -0.56 -17.89 11.32
N PRO A 119 -0.94 -18.57 12.41
CA PRO A 119 -2.24 -18.42 13.06
C PRO A 119 -2.32 -17.12 13.88
N ILE A 120 -2.05 -16.00 13.24
CA ILE A 120 -2.17 -14.67 13.84
C ILE A 120 -3.64 -14.25 13.76
N PRO A 121 -4.30 -13.92 14.87
CA PRO A 121 -5.68 -13.49 14.85
C PRO A 121 -5.85 -12.23 14.02
N ILE A 122 -6.88 -12.21 13.16
CA ILE A 122 -7.30 -11.03 12.40
C ILE A 122 -8.78 -10.77 12.66
N ASP A 123 -9.13 -9.50 12.82
CA ASP A 123 -10.51 -9.05 13.02
C ASP A 123 -11.08 -8.60 11.67
N ILE A 124 -11.97 -9.43 11.09
CA ILE A 124 -12.59 -9.20 9.77
C ILE A 124 -13.88 -8.42 10.00
N VAL A 125 -13.94 -7.20 9.49
CA VAL A 125 -15.10 -6.30 9.57
C VAL A 125 -16.08 -6.56 8.43
N TYR A 126 -15.55 -6.90 7.26
CA TYR A 126 -16.32 -7.18 6.05
C TYR A 126 -15.54 -8.11 5.13
N GLU A 127 -16.23 -9.04 4.50
CA GLU A 127 -15.65 -9.92 3.47
C GLU A 127 -16.71 -10.32 2.46
N ASP A 128 -16.36 -10.25 1.18
CA ASP A 128 -17.11 -10.80 0.04
C ASP A 128 -16.17 -11.52 -0.94
N ASP A 129 -16.62 -11.81 -2.15
CA ASP A 129 -15.82 -12.50 -3.16
C ASP A 129 -14.62 -11.67 -3.68
N ASP A 130 -14.69 -10.35 -3.63
CA ASP A 130 -13.71 -9.45 -4.23
C ASP A 130 -12.77 -8.78 -3.24
N ILE A 131 -13.28 -8.48 -2.04
CA ILE A 131 -12.55 -7.70 -1.04
C ILE A 131 -12.70 -8.30 0.36
N MET A 132 -11.75 -7.95 1.20
CA MET A 132 -11.82 -8.13 2.65
C MET A 132 -11.45 -6.80 3.31
N ALA A 133 -12.12 -6.44 4.40
CA ALA A 133 -11.76 -5.32 5.24
C ALA A 133 -11.48 -5.79 6.66
N LEU A 134 -10.35 -5.38 7.19
CA LEU A 134 -9.87 -5.77 8.52
C LEU A 134 -9.86 -4.58 9.46
N ASN A 135 -10.17 -4.79 10.73
CA ASN A 135 -9.81 -3.92 11.82
C ASN A 135 -8.41 -4.31 12.31
N LYS A 136 -7.37 -3.77 11.70
CA LYS A 136 -5.98 -4.12 12.02
C LYS A 136 -5.64 -3.76 13.46
N GLN A 137 -5.17 -4.72 14.23
CA GLN A 137 -4.64 -4.51 15.59
C GLN A 137 -3.30 -3.75 15.57
N ALA A 138 -2.90 -3.23 16.72
CA ALA A 138 -1.56 -2.69 16.94
C ALA A 138 -0.49 -3.80 16.88
N ASP A 139 0.78 -3.39 16.78
CA ASP A 139 1.96 -4.27 16.75
C ASP A 139 1.95 -5.30 15.60
N LEU A 140 1.20 -5.03 14.52
CA LEU A 140 1.15 -5.89 13.35
C LEU A 140 1.67 -5.17 12.11
N ILE A 141 2.83 -5.62 11.61
CA ILE A 141 3.40 -5.16 10.35
C ILE A 141 2.58 -5.76 9.20
N ILE A 142 2.30 -4.99 8.15
CA ILE A 142 1.43 -5.45 7.08
C ILE A 142 2.11 -6.51 6.20
N HIS A 143 3.37 -6.30 5.83
CA HIS A 143 4.07 -7.19 4.89
C HIS A 143 5.52 -7.38 5.29
N PRO A 144 6.13 -8.53 4.91
CA PRO A 144 7.52 -8.81 5.19
C PRO A 144 8.47 -7.73 4.71
N ALA A 145 9.46 -7.40 5.52
CA ALA A 145 10.52 -6.46 5.21
C ALA A 145 11.85 -6.94 5.81
N ARG A 146 12.97 -6.33 5.46
CA ARG A 146 14.26 -6.68 6.07
C ARG A 146 14.17 -6.64 7.59
N GLY A 147 14.41 -7.78 8.23
CA GLY A 147 14.34 -7.97 9.69
C GLY A 147 13.00 -8.47 10.22
N ASN A 148 11.94 -8.55 9.40
CA ASN A 148 10.61 -9.05 9.78
C ASN A 148 10.04 -9.87 8.62
N TRP A 149 10.44 -11.14 8.51
CA TRP A 149 9.97 -12.04 7.45
C TRP A 149 8.72 -12.83 7.85
N THR A 150 8.42 -12.87 9.13
CA THR A 150 7.34 -13.58 9.80
C THR A 150 6.60 -12.62 10.73
N GLY A 151 5.47 -13.04 11.30
CA GLY A 151 4.68 -12.21 12.21
C GLY A 151 3.99 -11.04 11.54
N THR A 152 3.67 -11.12 10.24
CA THR A 152 3.05 -10.01 9.49
C THR A 152 1.60 -10.32 9.14
N LEU A 153 0.84 -9.28 8.78
CA LEU A 153 -0.53 -9.46 8.30
C LEU A 153 -0.60 -10.41 7.09
N VAL A 154 0.41 -10.37 6.21
CA VAL A 154 0.44 -11.27 5.05
C VAL A 154 0.59 -12.72 5.48
N ASN A 155 1.32 -13.03 6.58
CA ASN A 155 1.38 -14.38 7.15
C ASN A 155 0.03 -14.79 7.76
N ALA A 156 -0.68 -13.86 8.43
CA ALA A 156 -2.03 -14.09 8.95
C ALA A 156 -3.04 -14.34 7.83
N LEU A 157 -2.97 -13.57 6.74
CA LEU A 157 -3.81 -13.76 5.55
C LEU A 157 -3.52 -15.12 4.89
N ALA A 158 -2.25 -15.54 4.83
CA ALA A 158 -1.88 -16.86 4.32
C ALA A 158 -2.58 -17.97 5.12
N TRP A 159 -2.59 -17.86 6.44
CA TRP A 159 -3.29 -18.79 7.30
C TRP A 159 -4.81 -18.78 7.07
N HIS A 160 -5.43 -17.60 7.06
CA HIS A 160 -6.86 -17.42 6.85
C HIS A 160 -7.32 -18.05 5.52
N PHE A 161 -6.61 -17.80 4.43
CA PHE A 161 -6.96 -18.32 3.11
C PHE A 161 -6.76 -19.83 2.99
N GLN A 162 -5.72 -20.40 3.61
CA GLN A 162 -5.53 -21.85 3.65
C GLN A 162 -6.69 -22.57 4.36
N GLN A 163 -7.24 -22.00 5.43
CA GLN A 163 -8.40 -22.55 6.12
C GLN A 163 -9.67 -22.51 5.26
N ASN A 164 -9.74 -21.56 4.33
CA ASN A 164 -10.88 -21.36 3.45
C ASN A 164 -10.67 -21.92 2.03
N TRP A 165 -9.80 -22.93 1.86
CA TRP A 165 -9.52 -23.64 0.60
C TRP A 165 -8.97 -22.74 -0.52
N ARG A 166 -8.31 -21.63 -0.19
CA ARG A 166 -7.61 -20.77 -1.14
C ARG A 166 -6.14 -20.66 -0.75
N ASP A 167 -5.24 -20.73 -1.74
CA ASP A 167 -3.83 -20.42 -1.51
C ASP A 167 -3.64 -18.89 -1.52
N ILE A 168 -2.81 -18.36 -0.63
CA ILE A 168 -2.42 -16.96 -0.68
C ILE A 168 -1.74 -16.59 -2.01
N LYS A 169 -1.17 -17.60 -2.71
CA LYS A 169 -0.60 -17.44 -4.05
C LYS A 169 -1.64 -17.05 -5.10
N ASP A 170 -2.92 -17.39 -4.85
CA ASP A 170 -4.04 -17.04 -5.74
C ASP A 170 -4.47 -15.57 -5.55
N LEU A 171 -4.03 -14.91 -4.49
CA LEU A 171 -4.27 -13.50 -4.32
C LEU A 171 -3.47 -12.68 -5.33
N PRO A 172 -4.08 -11.65 -5.90
CA PRO A 172 -3.45 -10.83 -6.90
C PRO A 172 -2.26 -10.03 -6.30
N VAL A 173 -1.16 -9.95 -7.06
CA VAL A 173 0.08 -9.28 -6.65
C VAL A 173 0.32 -8.06 -7.53
N ARG A 174 0.59 -6.90 -6.93
CA ARG A 174 0.81 -5.65 -7.66
C ARG A 174 2.28 -5.35 -7.97
N ASP A 175 3.20 -5.79 -7.13
CA ASP A 175 4.63 -5.44 -7.19
C ASP A 175 5.52 -6.67 -7.02
N GLU A 176 6.83 -6.54 -7.34
CA GLU A 176 7.88 -7.57 -7.12
C GLU A 176 8.04 -8.01 -5.66
N VAL A 177 7.71 -7.14 -4.73
CA VAL A 177 7.58 -7.55 -3.35
C VAL A 177 6.23 -8.23 -3.25
N PHE A 178 6.25 -9.55 -3.06
CA PHE A 178 5.05 -10.37 -2.93
C PHE A 178 4.15 -9.80 -1.81
N ARG A 179 3.13 -9.04 -2.22
CA ARG A 179 2.16 -8.35 -1.35
C ARG A 179 0.75 -8.73 -1.79
N PRO A 180 0.38 -9.98 -1.63
CA PRO A 180 -0.90 -10.48 -2.14
C PRO A 180 -2.06 -9.65 -1.57
N GLY A 181 -2.87 -9.10 -2.47
CA GLY A 181 -4.07 -8.34 -2.13
C GLY A 181 -3.88 -6.99 -1.45
N ILE A 182 -2.68 -6.57 -1.08
CA ILE A 182 -2.44 -5.35 -0.32
C ILE A 182 -2.54 -4.11 -1.22
N VAL A 183 -3.57 -3.30 -1.04
CA VAL A 183 -3.83 -2.06 -1.81
C VAL A 183 -3.33 -0.79 -1.13
N HIS A 184 -3.23 -0.78 0.21
CA HIS A 184 -2.69 0.31 1.01
C HIS A 184 -2.07 -0.20 2.31
N ARG A 185 -1.60 0.70 3.15
CA ARG A 185 -0.95 0.31 4.39
C ARG A 185 -1.29 1.24 5.56
N LEU A 186 -1.20 0.67 6.77
CA LEU A 186 -1.13 1.37 8.05
C LEU A 186 0.25 1.16 8.66
N ASP A 187 0.68 2.05 9.57
CA ASP A 187 1.90 1.83 10.34
C ASP A 187 1.71 0.66 11.31
N ARG A 188 2.80 0.05 11.81
CA ARG A 188 2.80 -1.10 12.72
C ARG A 188 1.79 -0.92 13.87
N ASP A 189 1.87 0.20 14.58
CA ASP A 189 1.09 0.47 15.78
C ASP A 189 -0.16 1.33 15.51
N THR A 190 -0.46 1.67 14.26
CA THR A 190 -1.72 2.28 13.87
C THR A 190 -2.77 1.19 13.68
N THR A 191 -3.88 1.33 14.39
CA THR A 191 -5.02 0.39 14.33
C THR A 191 -6.08 0.84 13.33
N GLY A 192 -7.03 -0.05 13.01
CA GLY A 192 -8.24 0.27 12.28
C GLY A 192 -8.33 -0.29 10.87
N ILE A 193 -9.22 0.31 10.08
CA ILE A 193 -9.69 -0.26 8.82
C ILE A 193 -8.58 -0.37 7.77
N LEU A 194 -8.45 -1.58 7.20
CA LEU A 194 -7.51 -1.90 6.13
C LEU A 194 -8.21 -2.77 5.08
N LEU A 195 -8.13 -2.37 3.79
CA LEU A 195 -8.68 -3.13 2.68
C LEU A 195 -7.65 -4.09 2.09
N VAL A 196 -8.11 -5.29 1.76
CA VAL A 196 -7.39 -6.34 1.04
C VAL A 196 -8.21 -6.71 -0.20
N ALA A 197 -7.59 -6.78 -1.36
CA ALA A 197 -8.20 -7.25 -2.58
C ALA A 197 -8.06 -8.77 -2.70
N LYS A 198 -9.15 -9.49 -2.98
CA LYS A 198 -9.17 -10.94 -3.17
C LYS A 198 -9.07 -11.35 -4.65
N THR A 199 -9.36 -10.44 -5.57
CA THR A 199 -9.33 -10.68 -7.02
C THR A 199 -8.45 -9.68 -7.75
N GLU A 200 -7.95 -10.04 -8.95
CA GLU A 200 -7.18 -9.10 -9.79
C GLU A 200 -8.00 -7.84 -10.15
N LEU A 201 -9.29 -8.01 -10.42
CA LEU A 201 -10.19 -6.90 -10.69
C LEU A 201 -10.24 -5.92 -9.53
N ALA A 202 -10.39 -6.45 -8.30
CA ALA A 202 -10.42 -5.64 -7.09
C ALA A 202 -9.08 -4.94 -6.86
N LEU A 203 -7.96 -5.65 -7.01
CA LEU A 203 -6.62 -5.06 -6.87
C LEU A 203 -6.39 -3.91 -7.85
N TRP A 204 -6.77 -4.10 -9.12
CA TRP A 204 -6.62 -3.07 -10.15
C TRP A 204 -7.53 -1.87 -9.88
N ARG A 205 -8.84 -2.10 -9.63
CA ARG A 205 -9.82 -1.02 -9.44
C ARG A 205 -9.58 -0.24 -8.15
N LEU A 206 -9.31 -0.90 -7.03
CA LEU A 206 -8.95 -0.22 -5.78
C LEU A 206 -7.61 0.52 -5.91
N GLY A 207 -6.60 -0.12 -6.51
CA GLY A 207 -5.33 0.52 -6.78
C GLY A 207 -5.46 1.79 -7.60
N ARG A 208 -6.35 1.79 -8.61
CA ARG A 208 -6.64 2.97 -9.42
C ARG A 208 -7.34 4.08 -8.62
N GLN A 209 -8.29 3.72 -7.76
CA GLN A 209 -8.94 4.69 -6.87
C GLN A 209 -7.96 5.33 -5.88
N PHE A 210 -7.01 4.55 -5.31
CA PHE A 210 -5.92 5.11 -4.48
C PHE A 210 -5.02 6.06 -5.28
N GLU A 211 -4.64 5.70 -6.50
CA GLU A 211 -3.82 6.53 -7.39
C GLU A 211 -4.51 7.86 -7.73
N LEU A 212 -5.80 7.81 -8.03
CA LEU A 212 -6.63 8.96 -8.36
C LEU A 212 -7.13 9.74 -7.13
N ARG A 213 -6.76 9.30 -5.90
CA ARG A 213 -7.18 9.92 -4.63
C ARG A 213 -8.72 9.95 -4.46
N GLN A 214 -9.40 8.93 -4.96
CA GLN A 214 -10.86 8.78 -4.88
C GLN A 214 -11.33 8.04 -3.62
N ILE A 215 -10.41 7.47 -2.86
CA ILE A 215 -10.70 6.79 -1.59
C ILE A 215 -10.56 7.80 -0.46
N HIS A 216 -11.63 7.97 0.30
CA HIS A 216 -11.66 8.83 1.47
C HIS A 216 -11.39 8.02 2.74
N LYS A 217 -10.50 8.51 3.56
CA LYS A 217 -10.09 7.87 4.82
C LYS A 217 -10.23 8.85 5.95
N THR A 218 -10.89 8.44 7.01
CA THR A 218 -10.99 9.21 8.24
C THR A 218 -10.23 8.49 9.34
N TYR A 219 -9.32 9.18 9.95
CA TYR A 219 -8.60 8.71 11.13
C TYR A 219 -9.05 9.51 12.34
N THR A 220 -9.02 8.87 13.51
CA THR A 220 -9.19 9.57 14.79
C THR A 220 -7.86 9.55 15.54
N ALA A 221 -7.48 10.69 16.10
CA ALA A 221 -6.26 10.83 16.89
C ALA A 221 -6.53 11.59 18.19
N ILE A 222 -5.82 11.20 19.27
CA ILE A 222 -5.67 12.01 20.47
C ILE A 222 -4.31 12.69 20.38
N VAL A 223 -4.28 14.01 20.45
CA VAL A 223 -3.05 14.80 20.32
C VAL A 223 -2.80 15.65 21.57
N HIS A 224 -1.53 15.99 21.81
CA HIS A 224 -1.15 16.90 22.87
C HIS A 224 -1.54 18.35 22.56
N GLY A 225 -1.96 19.08 23.58
CA GLY A 225 -2.33 20.51 23.50
C GLY A 225 -3.74 20.74 22.97
N LEU A 226 -4.14 22.00 22.99
CA LEU A 226 -5.41 22.47 22.42
C LEU A 226 -5.15 23.02 21.02
N ILE A 227 -5.72 22.38 20.01
CA ILE A 227 -5.73 22.93 18.66
C ILE A 227 -6.70 24.11 18.65
N GLU A 228 -6.24 25.30 18.25
CA GLU A 228 -7.05 26.52 18.30
C GLU A 228 -8.18 26.54 17.26
N LEU A 229 -7.86 26.22 16.01
CA LEU A 229 -8.82 26.20 14.90
C LEU A 229 -9.64 24.92 14.92
N ASP A 230 -10.94 25.00 14.69
CA ASP A 230 -11.83 23.86 14.64
C ASP A 230 -11.52 22.94 13.43
N GLU A 231 -11.06 23.52 12.34
CA GLU A 231 -10.58 22.77 11.18
C GLU A 231 -9.51 23.58 10.41
N ASP A 232 -8.57 22.86 9.79
CA ASP A 232 -7.58 23.48 8.90
C ASP A 232 -6.97 22.41 7.98
N VAL A 233 -6.11 22.87 7.04
CA VAL A 233 -5.39 22.04 6.09
C VAL A 233 -3.89 22.18 6.28
N ILE A 234 -3.23 21.08 6.59
CA ILE A 234 -1.77 21.01 6.66
C ILE A 234 -1.26 20.62 5.27
N ASP A 235 -0.75 21.58 4.52
CA ASP A 235 -0.07 21.37 3.23
C ASP A 235 1.44 21.53 3.43
N ALA A 236 2.10 20.41 3.70
CA ALA A 236 3.51 20.41 4.05
C ALA A 236 4.23 19.17 3.51
N PRO A 237 5.14 19.32 2.52
CA PRO A 237 5.82 18.20 1.87
C PRO A 237 6.62 17.36 2.87
N ILE A 238 6.55 16.04 2.73
CA ILE A 238 7.22 15.08 3.62
C ILE A 238 8.36 14.35 2.89
N GLY A 239 9.49 14.25 3.54
CA GLY A 239 10.66 13.50 3.07
C GLY A 239 11.34 12.73 4.20
N LYS A 240 12.35 11.91 3.86
CA LYS A 240 13.14 11.18 4.85
C LYS A 240 13.92 12.15 5.75
N HIS A 241 13.99 11.84 7.03
CA HIS A 241 14.83 12.60 7.96
C HIS A 241 16.32 12.43 7.59
N PRO A 242 17.13 13.50 7.54
CA PRO A 242 18.50 13.43 7.03
C PRO A 242 19.47 12.57 7.86
N ARG A 243 19.18 12.39 9.16
CA ARG A 243 20.07 11.67 10.09
C ARG A 243 19.46 10.39 10.67
N ILE A 244 18.15 10.27 10.74
CA ILE A 244 17.44 9.12 11.36
C ILE A 244 16.71 8.39 10.25
N ARG A 245 17.17 7.18 9.93
CA ARG A 245 16.73 6.39 8.76
C ARG A 245 15.24 6.06 8.78
N GLU A 246 14.67 5.78 9.94
CA GLU A 246 13.28 5.36 10.14
C GLU A 246 12.34 6.56 10.22
N LYS A 247 12.86 7.79 10.40
CA LYS A 247 12.08 9.01 10.63
C LYS A 247 11.81 9.76 9.32
N TYR A 248 10.69 10.42 9.27
CA TYR A 248 10.28 11.35 8.22
C TYR A 248 10.09 12.74 8.82
N GLY A 249 10.07 13.77 8.00
CA GLY A 249 9.86 15.15 8.46
C GLY A 249 9.34 16.04 7.34
N VAL A 250 8.83 17.20 7.71
CA VAL A 250 8.42 18.25 6.76
C VAL A 250 9.67 18.86 6.14
N HIS A 251 9.70 18.88 4.82
CA HIS A 251 10.76 19.51 4.02
C HIS A 251 10.25 20.84 3.47
N ARG A 252 10.51 21.94 4.16
CA ARG A 252 10.25 23.27 3.60
C ARG A 252 11.26 23.56 2.47
N LEU A 253 10.78 24.17 1.41
CA LEU A 253 11.60 24.77 0.35
C LEU A 253 12.29 26.05 0.90
N THR A 254 13.08 25.91 1.95
CA THR A 254 13.91 27.01 2.47
C THR A 254 15.28 26.84 1.88
N GLY A 255 15.61 27.50 0.77
CA GLY A 255 16.94 27.84 0.22
C GLY A 255 18.18 27.00 0.54
N ARG A 256 18.08 25.95 1.35
CA ARG A 256 19.14 24.98 1.64
C ARG A 256 18.84 23.67 0.91
N PRO A 257 19.79 23.13 0.15
CA PRO A 257 19.61 21.87 -0.55
C PRO A 257 19.46 20.73 0.46
N TYR A 258 18.23 20.34 0.82
CA TYR A 258 18.01 19.00 1.34
C TYR A 258 18.26 18.01 0.19
N PRO A 259 18.89 16.85 0.45
CA PRO A 259 19.29 15.90 -0.60
C PRO A 259 18.14 15.29 -1.39
N SER A 260 16.88 15.50 -0.97
CA SER A 260 15.67 15.16 -1.73
C SER A 260 14.56 16.14 -1.39
N ALA A 261 13.97 16.76 -2.41
CA ALA A 261 12.72 17.49 -2.27
C ALA A 261 11.68 16.57 -1.61
N GLY A 262 10.98 17.04 -0.57
CA GLY A 262 9.86 16.31 0.02
C GLY A 262 8.79 16.00 -1.03
N LYS A 263 8.03 14.95 -0.80
CA LYS A 263 6.86 14.64 -1.65
C LYS A 263 5.65 15.40 -1.12
N GLU A 264 4.82 15.91 -2.01
CA GLU A 264 3.52 16.52 -1.68
C GLU A 264 2.80 15.68 -0.63
N ALA A 265 2.36 16.33 0.44
CA ALA A 265 1.60 15.71 1.51
C ALA A 265 0.59 16.71 2.06
N VAL A 266 -0.70 16.32 2.02
CA VAL A 266 -1.82 17.18 2.43
C VAL A 266 -2.71 16.40 3.39
N THR A 267 -3.00 17.00 4.56
CA THR A 267 -3.90 16.46 5.58
C THR A 267 -4.87 17.56 6.01
N ARG A 268 -6.18 17.33 5.90
CA ARG A 268 -7.19 18.14 6.60
C ARG A 268 -7.41 17.56 7.97
N TYR A 269 -7.60 18.41 8.99
CA TYR A 269 -8.08 17.97 10.30
C TYR A 269 -9.37 18.68 10.68
N ARG A 270 -10.12 18.08 11.59
CA ARG A 270 -11.28 18.65 12.26
C ARG A 270 -11.21 18.29 13.74
N VAL A 271 -11.35 19.28 14.62
CA VAL A 271 -11.41 19.10 16.06
C VAL A 271 -12.78 18.53 16.44
N LEU A 272 -12.76 17.44 17.18
CA LEU A 272 -13.98 16.83 17.73
C LEU A 272 -14.23 17.29 19.17
N GLN A 273 -13.15 17.38 19.97
CA GLN A 273 -13.24 17.76 21.37
C GLN A 273 -11.92 18.31 21.87
N ARG A 274 -11.99 19.36 22.68
CA ARG A 274 -10.86 19.91 23.45
C ARG A 274 -11.01 19.52 24.92
N MET A 275 -9.91 19.09 25.53
CA MET A 275 -9.84 18.64 26.91
C MET A 275 -8.76 19.47 27.62
N ALA A 276 -9.19 20.52 28.32
CA ALA A 276 -8.29 21.45 28.96
C ALA A 276 -8.00 21.06 30.41
N ASP A 277 -6.81 21.43 30.90
CA ASP A 277 -6.38 21.31 32.30
C ASP A 277 -6.73 19.93 32.92
N VAL A 278 -6.32 18.88 32.22
CA VAL A 278 -6.66 17.50 32.61
C VAL A 278 -6.01 17.15 33.95
N GLY A 279 -6.84 16.80 34.93
CA GLY A 279 -6.39 16.45 36.29
C GLY A 279 -5.75 17.58 37.07
N GLY A 280 -5.90 18.86 36.63
CA GLY A 280 -5.24 20.00 37.24
C GLY A 280 -3.74 20.12 36.96
N SER A 281 -3.23 19.30 36.04
CA SER A 281 -1.80 19.23 35.68
C SER A 281 -1.37 20.28 34.65
N ARG A 282 -2.28 21.14 34.16
CA ARG A 282 -2.15 22.03 33.00
C ARG A 282 -1.95 21.30 31.68
N ALA A 283 -1.89 19.96 31.69
CA ALA A 283 -1.87 19.19 30.44
C ALA A 283 -3.22 19.30 29.72
N SER A 284 -3.19 19.48 28.46
CA SER A 284 -4.37 19.60 27.61
C SER A 284 -4.24 18.72 26.38
N PHE A 285 -5.38 18.27 25.87
CA PHE A 285 -5.42 17.34 24.74
C PHE A 285 -6.55 17.72 23.80
N THR A 286 -6.42 17.26 22.56
CA THR A 286 -7.48 17.40 21.55
C THR A 286 -7.77 16.04 20.93
N LEU A 287 -9.05 15.69 20.85
CA LEU A 287 -9.53 14.61 19.98
C LEU A 287 -9.82 15.21 18.60
N ALA A 288 -9.18 14.70 17.57
CA ALA A 288 -9.31 15.23 16.22
C ALA A 288 -9.57 14.12 15.19
N GLU A 289 -10.35 14.44 14.17
CA GLU A 289 -10.40 13.70 12.92
C GLU A 289 -9.33 14.20 11.96
N LEU A 290 -8.70 13.26 11.26
CA LEU A 290 -7.64 13.52 10.30
C LEU A 290 -8.01 12.88 8.95
N HIS A 291 -8.01 13.68 7.89
CA HIS A 291 -8.39 13.27 6.53
C HIS A 291 -7.20 13.45 5.58
N PRO A 292 -6.36 12.40 5.39
CA PRO A 292 -5.20 12.50 4.50
C PRO A 292 -5.63 12.44 3.03
N LYS A 293 -5.36 13.50 2.25
CA LYS A 293 -5.51 13.51 0.78
C LYS A 293 -4.40 12.74 0.07
N THR A 294 -3.26 12.57 0.72
CA THR A 294 -2.10 11.82 0.27
C THR A 294 -1.77 10.71 1.27
N GLY A 295 -0.93 9.73 0.91
CA GLY A 295 -0.58 8.59 1.76
C GLY A 295 0.93 8.43 1.93
N ARG A 296 1.64 9.43 2.50
CA ARG A 296 3.08 9.33 2.76
C ARG A 296 3.35 8.55 4.04
N THR A 297 4.51 7.93 4.12
CA THR A 297 4.94 7.22 5.34
C THR A 297 4.89 8.16 6.54
N HIS A 298 4.24 7.75 7.61
CA HIS A 298 4.04 8.47 8.86
C HIS A 298 3.36 9.84 8.69
N GLN A 299 2.62 10.09 7.60
CA GLN A 299 2.12 11.43 7.24
C GLN A 299 1.37 12.13 8.38
N LEU A 300 0.34 11.48 8.94
CA LEU A 300 -0.48 12.07 10.00
C LEU A 300 0.34 12.39 11.25
N ARG A 301 1.24 11.49 11.63
CA ARG A 301 2.15 11.62 12.76
C ARG A 301 3.12 12.80 12.58
N VAL A 302 3.69 12.94 11.37
CA VAL A 302 4.59 14.04 11.00
C VAL A 302 3.83 15.37 10.98
N HIS A 303 2.65 15.41 10.35
CA HIS A 303 1.86 16.63 10.22
C HIS A 303 1.37 17.16 11.58
N MET A 304 0.84 16.27 12.45
CA MET A 304 0.40 16.70 13.76
C MET A 304 1.56 17.19 14.63
N SER A 305 2.71 16.51 14.59
CA SER A 305 3.92 16.99 15.24
C SER A 305 4.42 18.34 14.68
N TYR A 306 4.31 18.53 13.36
CA TYR A 306 4.75 19.75 12.67
C TYR A 306 3.95 21.00 13.10
N ILE A 307 2.64 20.87 13.32
CA ILE A 307 1.79 21.97 13.80
C ILE A 307 1.84 22.13 15.33
N GLY A 308 2.72 21.40 16.05
CA GLY A 308 2.90 21.52 17.49
C GLY A 308 1.97 20.65 18.34
N HIS A 309 1.17 19.76 17.72
CA HIS A 309 0.22 18.87 18.38
C HIS A 309 0.55 17.39 18.12
N PRO A 310 1.69 16.87 18.64
CA PRO A 310 2.08 15.48 18.37
C PRO A 310 1.03 14.50 18.94
N ILE A 311 0.87 13.36 18.25
CA ILE A 311 -0.07 12.31 18.64
C ILE A 311 0.40 11.69 19.97
N VAL A 312 -0.50 11.55 20.94
CA VAL A 312 -0.24 10.93 22.24
C VAL A 312 0.34 9.52 22.05
N GLY A 313 1.39 9.18 22.80
CA GLY A 313 2.09 7.90 22.72
C GLY A 313 3.06 7.77 21.54
N ASP A 314 3.13 8.74 20.65
CA ASP A 314 4.06 8.74 19.52
C ASP A 314 5.45 9.21 19.90
N ARG A 315 6.26 8.32 20.47
CA ARG A 315 7.63 8.63 20.91
C ARG A 315 8.53 9.14 19.79
N MET A 316 8.31 8.68 18.55
CA MET A 316 9.15 9.06 17.40
C MET A 316 8.97 10.53 17.01
N TYR A 317 7.78 11.07 17.22
CA TYR A 317 7.39 12.42 16.77
C TYR A 317 7.06 13.38 17.92
N GLY A 318 7.49 13.07 19.15
CA GLY A 318 7.42 13.96 20.30
C GLY A 318 6.16 13.83 21.15
N GLY A 319 5.27 12.90 20.82
CA GLY A 319 4.05 12.62 21.57
C GLY A 319 4.25 11.53 22.62
N GLY A 320 5.16 11.72 23.57
CA GLY A 320 5.48 10.73 24.60
C GLY A 320 4.28 10.07 25.28
N PRO A 321 4.51 9.02 26.09
CA PRO A 321 3.46 8.36 26.85
C PRO A 321 2.87 9.30 27.90
N ILE A 322 1.59 9.09 28.21
CA ILE A 322 0.89 9.82 29.29
C ILE A 322 0.63 8.85 30.42
N TYR A 323 0.97 9.25 31.65
CA TYR A 323 0.69 8.47 32.85
C TYR A 323 -0.41 9.16 33.65
N ARG A 324 -1.35 8.38 34.19
CA ARG A 324 -2.44 8.89 35.02
C ARG A 324 -1.91 9.62 36.29
N SER A 325 -0.84 9.07 36.86
CA SER A 325 -0.15 9.69 38.01
C SER A 325 0.32 11.11 37.72
N GLN A 326 0.91 11.35 36.55
CA GLN A 326 1.34 12.69 36.12
C GLN A 326 0.16 13.65 35.97
N LEU A 327 -0.97 13.19 35.43
CA LEU A 327 -2.18 13.99 35.27
C LEU A 327 -2.79 14.38 36.64
N LEU A 328 -2.66 13.53 37.64
CA LEU A 328 -3.19 13.76 38.98
C LEU A 328 -2.17 14.40 39.95
N GLY A 329 -0.97 14.74 39.47
CA GLY A 329 0.11 15.28 40.32
C GLY A 329 0.57 14.32 41.43
N ARG A 330 0.43 13.02 41.21
CA ARG A 330 0.83 11.96 42.16
C ARG A 330 2.11 11.30 41.69
N ALA A 331 2.98 10.94 42.65
CA ALA A 331 4.25 10.26 42.38
C ALA A 331 4.12 8.72 42.20
N ASP A 332 2.91 8.19 42.08
CA ASP A 332 2.67 6.75 42.00
C ASP A 332 2.98 6.25 40.57
N GLU A 333 4.17 5.72 40.39
CA GLU A 333 4.69 5.17 39.11
C GLU A 333 4.22 3.73 38.83
N ALA A 334 3.46 3.10 39.73
CA ALA A 334 3.12 1.67 39.67
C ALA A 334 2.14 1.32 38.53
N VAL A 335 1.48 2.31 37.92
CA VAL A 335 0.53 2.10 36.83
C VAL A 335 1.15 2.56 35.51
N GLY A 336 1.21 1.67 34.54
CA GLY A 336 1.74 1.96 33.21
C GLY A 336 1.05 3.14 32.49
N PRO A 337 1.55 3.56 31.33
CA PRO A 337 0.95 4.67 30.58
C PRO A 337 -0.46 4.32 30.12
N LEU A 338 -1.30 5.34 29.92
CA LEU A 338 -2.69 5.19 29.45
C LEU A 338 -2.74 4.53 28.07
N ILE A 339 -1.75 4.82 27.24
CA ILE A 339 -1.55 4.17 25.92
C ILE A 339 -0.06 4.05 25.64
N THR A 340 0.36 2.89 25.11
CA THR A 340 1.80 2.57 24.86
C THR A 340 2.25 2.87 23.43
N ARG A 341 1.32 3.16 22.54
CA ARG A 341 1.49 3.40 21.10
C ARG A 341 0.89 4.75 20.70
N GLN A 342 1.13 5.19 19.45
CA GLN A 342 0.42 6.36 18.94
C GLN A 342 -1.10 6.18 19.02
N ALA A 343 -1.78 7.10 19.68
CA ALA A 343 -3.24 7.17 19.75
C ALA A 343 -3.82 7.61 18.39
N LEU A 344 -3.66 6.74 17.40
CA LEU A 344 -4.08 6.94 16.01
C LEU A 344 -4.83 5.70 15.52
N HIS A 345 -6.01 5.92 14.97
CA HIS A 345 -6.90 4.85 14.51
C HIS A 345 -7.54 5.21 13.18
N ALA A 346 -7.43 4.33 12.19
CA ALA A 346 -8.12 4.44 10.91
C ALA A 346 -9.60 4.06 11.10
N ARG A 347 -10.47 5.07 11.28
CA ARG A 347 -11.85 4.92 11.70
C ARG A 347 -12.76 4.47 10.58
N THR A 348 -12.70 5.15 9.41
CA THR A 348 -13.53 4.81 8.26
C THR A 348 -12.74 4.84 6.98
N ILE A 349 -13.23 4.10 6.01
CA ILE A 349 -12.77 4.12 4.63
C ILE A 349 -13.96 4.10 3.68
N GLU A 350 -14.03 5.08 2.78
CA GLU A 350 -15.05 5.19 1.75
C GLU A 350 -14.40 4.96 0.37
N PHE A 351 -14.99 4.11 -0.43
CA PHE A 351 -14.51 3.73 -1.76
C PHE A 351 -15.67 3.26 -2.65
N ARG A 352 -15.44 3.17 -3.95
CA ARG A 352 -16.37 2.47 -4.84
C ARG A 352 -16.04 0.99 -4.87
N HIS A 353 -17.04 0.15 -4.59
CA HIS A 353 -16.87 -1.30 -4.59
C HIS A 353 -16.36 -1.78 -5.96
N PRO A 354 -15.29 -2.62 -5.99
CA PRO A 354 -14.62 -2.94 -7.25
C PRO A 354 -15.47 -3.72 -8.23
N ARG A 355 -16.47 -4.49 -7.80
CA ARG A 355 -17.36 -5.21 -8.70
C ARG A 355 -18.61 -4.39 -9.06
N THR A 356 -19.34 -3.90 -8.07
CA THR A 356 -20.63 -3.25 -8.27
C THR A 356 -20.51 -1.77 -8.65
N GLY A 357 -19.41 -1.09 -8.27
CA GLY A 357 -19.25 0.35 -8.46
C GLY A 357 -20.01 1.20 -7.43
N GLU A 358 -20.76 0.59 -6.51
CA GLU A 358 -21.48 1.28 -5.45
C GLU A 358 -20.54 1.96 -4.46
N LEU A 359 -20.95 3.13 -3.98
CA LEU A 359 -20.24 3.82 -2.92
C LEU A 359 -20.41 3.05 -1.61
N THR A 360 -19.30 2.62 -1.05
CA THR A 360 -19.27 1.77 0.15
C THR A 360 -18.42 2.45 1.22
N GLU A 361 -18.99 2.59 2.41
CA GLU A 361 -18.25 3.03 3.59
C GLU A 361 -18.15 1.88 4.59
N LEU A 362 -16.96 1.60 5.07
CA LEU A 362 -16.68 0.62 6.11
C LEU A 362 -15.99 1.31 7.30
N SER A 363 -16.29 0.84 8.50
CA SER A 363 -15.76 1.42 9.74
C SER A 363 -15.19 0.34 10.67
N ALA A 364 -14.15 0.71 11.42
CA ALA A 364 -13.60 -0.11 12.49
C ALA A 364 -13.92 0.55 13.86
N PRO A 365 -14.34 -0.20 14.89
CA PRO A 365 -14.54 0.34 16.22
C PRO A 365 -13.21 0.79 16.82
N TRP A 366 -13.25 1.80 17.70
CA TRP A 366 -12.06 2.18 18.45
C TRP A 366 -11.60 1.02 19.34
N PRO A 367 -10.29 0.73 19.40
CA PRO A 367 -9.76 -0.29 20.27
C PRO A 367 -9.85 0.15 21.75
N ASP A 368 -9.82 -0.82 22.66
CA ASP A 368 -10.03 -0.60 24.08
C ASP A 368 -9.02 0.38 24.68
N ASP A 369 -7.74 0.29 24.31
CA ASP A 369 -6.70 1.19 24.78
C ASP A 369 -6.96 2.66 24.39
N PHE A 370 -7.44 2.90 23.17
CA PHE A 370 -7.81 4.24 22.71
C PHE A 370 -9.06 4.75 23.44
N THR A 371 -10.08 3.90 23.54
CA THR A 371 -11.36 4.22 24.18
C THR A 371 -11.16 4.52 25.67
N GLU A 372 -10.39 3.71 26.37
CA GLU A 372 -10.11 3.91 27.80
C GLU A 372 -9.27 5.17 28.03
N THR A 373 -8.25 5.40 27.19
CA THR A 373 -7.46 6.64 27.24
C THR A 373 -8.35 7.85 27.09
N LEU A 374 -9.24 7.88 26.08
CA LEU A 374 -10.15 8.99 25.84
C LEU A 374 -11.09 9.22 27.03
N LYS A 375 -11.69 8.15 27.57
CA LYS A 375 -12.57 8.23 28.76
C LYS A 375 -11.84 8.83 29.99
N GLN A 376 -10.60 8.39 30.21
CA GLN A 376 -9.79 8.91 31.34
C GLN A 376 -9.49 10.40 31.17
N LEU A 377 -9.10 10.84 29.97
CA LEU A 377 -8.84 12.24 29.67
C LEU A 377 -10.11 13.11 29.83
N GLN A 378 -11.24 12.63 29.28
CA GLN A 378 -12.55 13.29 29.40
C GLN A 378 -13.00 13.45 30.87
N ARG A 379 -12.83 12.38 31.66
CA ARG A 379 -13.21 12.39 33.10
C ARG A 379 -12.37 13.36 33.92
N LEU A 380 -11.10 13.54 33.55
CA LEU A 380 -10.16 14.39 34.27
C LEU A 380 -10.13 15.84 33.75
N ALA A 381 -10.67 16.09 32.56
CA ALA A 381 -10.71 17.42 31.99
C ALA A 381 -11.68 18.34 32.77
N LYS A 382 -11.30 19.60 32.92
CA LYS A 382 -12.26 20.61 33.37
C LYS A 382 -13.36 20.76 32.33
N LYS A 383 -14.60 20.83 32.78
CA LYS A 383 -15.72 21.26 31.93
C LYS A 383 -15.44 22.69 31.48
N VAL A 384 -15.25 22.89 30.19
CA VAL A 384 -15.15 24.21 29.56
C VAL A 384 -16.55 24.71 29.26
#